data_1e3828b67596e783d1f3b05dd65f2e29
#
_entry.id   1e3828b67596e783d1f3b05dd65f2e29
#
_cell.length_a   1.000
_cell.length_b   1.000
_cell.length_c   1.000
_cell.angle_alpha   90.00
_cell.angle_beta   90.00
_cell.angle_gamma   90.00
#
_symmetry.space_group_name_H-M   'P 1'
#
loop_
_entity.id
_entity.type
_entity.pdbx_description
1 polymer ?
#
loop_
_entity_poly.entity_id
_entity_poly.type
_entity_poly.pdbx_seq_one_letter_code
_entity_poly.pdbx_strand_id
1 'polypeptide(L)'
;MGKEPPCPRASFRAIVKRHPAMPAGGTQTFERLVEEFLDGYFAFNPTHATALGRHEYDDRLEDRSAQAVAEEIRRLESFRERMDREVAPEALPAEARLDLALLRSRIEAQLLHLREIRWWARDPSYFSDVASWSIYSLLVRPTTPLLKLWEALEQRLRAIPRLFSHAQEHLARAREEVGEAPCTGLPRIFVEIARQEFEGAREFFATAVPTFLAAVTDPEKARALEQAHAGALHACEDMCRFLAEELLEHAQGTFALGPEIFVRLLAAEEQVTTPLEQILERGWHELRATQHQMQEIARRLAPGRSLPDLLHHLSEDHPTAEDLIPSYRRRCGEVKRFVQERDLVTIPEGDRLEITETPPFSRSLIFAALDPPGPFESEEQPTFFYVTPVDATQPVESQNAYLRAHNVYAQTSTIIHEAYPGHHVQSLHVRRCPSLVRRVFAAGTFVEGWAHYCEQMVLDEGFGNDAPTLRLFQLHEALWRIGRLIVATRMHLGQISLSQAIEFLVRECYQEPENARREVWRYTRDPLVLVYSWGKWQIQALREEYRRARGDAFSLKDFHDRLLGHGEPPVSALRSILLTHS
;
A
#
# COMPACT_ATOMS: atom_id res chain seq x y z
N MET A 1 19.14 40.35 -28.45
CA MET A 1 17.73 40.00 -28.60
C MET A 1 17.66 38.64 -29.27
N GLY A 2 17.73 37.58 -28.50
CA GLY A 2 17.59 36.19 -28.92
C GLY A 2 16.40 35.61 -28.14
N LYS A 3 15.35 35.23 -28.87
CA LYS A 3 14.14 34.60 -28.30
C LYS A 3 14.50 33.19 -27.87
N GLU A 4 14.30 32.88 -26.59
CA GLU A 4 14.26 31.50 -26.09
C GLU A 4 13.13 30.72 -26.78
N PRO A 5 13.36 29.45 -27.17
CA PRO A 5 12.31 28.58 -27.65
C PRO A 5 11.41 28.13 -26.48
N PRO A 6 10.09 27.99 -26.68
CA PRO A 6 9.19 27.51 -25.64
C PRO A 6 9.47 26.04 -25.31
N CYS A 7 9.55 25.76 -24.02
CA CYS A 7 9.63 24.40 -23.45
C CYS A 7 8.50 23.53 -24.03
N PRO A 8 8.79 22.35 -24.63
CA PRO A 8 7.76 21.48 -25.14
C PRO A 8 6.99 20.87 -23.96
N ARG A 9 5.75 21.30 -23.77
CA ARG A 9 4.76 20.56 -22.97
C ARG A 9 4.56 19.21 -23.66
N ALA A 10 5.22 18.17 -23.15
CA ALA A 10 4.94 16.79 -23.53
C ALA A 10 3.51 16.47 -23.09
N SER A 11 2.57 16.60 -24.00
CA SER A 11 1.18 16.24 -23.76
C SER A 11 1.06 14.71 -23.66
N PHE A 12 0.18 14.22 -22.81
CA PHE A 12 -0.26 12.82 -22.66
C PHE A 12 -0.46 12.04 -23.99
N ARG A 13 -0.62 12.76 -25.09
CA ARG A 13 -0.86 12.22 -26.44
C ARG A 13 0.21 11.27 -26.99
N ALA A 14 1.42 11.24 -26.43
CA ALA A 14 2.53 10.45 -26.97
C ALA A 14 2.56 9.00 -26.48
N ILE A 15 1.85 8.65 -25.40
CA ILE A 15 1.94 7.33 -24.73
C ILE A 15 0.76 6.40 -25.11
N VAL A 16 -0.34 6.94 -25.62
CA VAL A 16 -1.53 6.15 -25.97
C VAL A 16 -1.42 5.60 -27.39
N LYS A 17 -1.08 4.32 -27.54
CA LYS A 17 -1.31 3.60 -28.82
C LYS A 17 -2.82 3.59 -29.08
N ARG A 18 -3.26 4.30 -30.11
CA ARG A 18 -4.67 4.40 -30.51
C ARG A 18 -5.24 3.01 -30.82
N HIS A 19 -6.30 2.64 -30.10
CA HIS A 19 -7.20 1.56 -30.51
C HIS A 19 -8.00 1.97 -31.76
N PRO A 20 -8.42 1.01 -32.64
CA PRO A 20 -9.15 1.35 -33.87
C PRO A 20 -10.57 1.84 -33.56
N ALA A 21 -10.93 2.87 -34.29
CA ALA A 21 -12.26 3.50 -34.52
C ALA A 21 -13.37 3.29 -33.47
N MET A 22 -13.59 4.33 -32.68
CA MET A 22 -14.70 4.47 -31.75
C MET A 22 -15.65 5.62 -32.14
N PRO A 23 -16.94 5.60 -31.75
CA PRO A 23 -17.88 6.67 -32.09
C PRO A 23 -17.49 7.99 -31.41
N ALA A 24 -17.37 9.02 -32.22
CA ALA A 24 -16.87 10.32 -31.84
C ALA A 24 -17.89 11.11 -31.00
N GLY A 25 -17.50 11.55 -29.81
CA GLY A 25 -18.21 12.56 -28.99
C GLY A 25 -18.07 12.31 -27.48
N GLY A 26 -18.79 11.34 -26.94
CA GLY A 26 -18.85 11.09 -25.49
C GLY A 26 -17.55 10.54 -24.90
N THR A 27 -16.90 9.60 -25.59
CA THR A 27 -15.64 9.00 -25.13
C THR A 27 -14.50 10.01 -25.13
N GLN A 28 -14.36 10.84 -26.15
CA GLN A 28 -13.32 11.88 -26.20
C GLN A 28 -13.50 12.93 -25.08
N THR A 29 -14.75 13.28 -24.76
CA THR A 29 -15.03 14.19 -23.64
C THR A 29 -14.61 13.57 -22.32
N PHE A 30 -14.89 12.28 -22.10
CA PHE A 30 -14.50 11.57 -20.90
C PHE A 30 -12.98 11.43 -20.79
N GLU A 31 -12.28 11.01 -21.85
CA GLU A 31 -10.81 10.93 -21.88
C GLU A 31 -10.14 12.25 -21.52
N ARG A 32 -10.62 13.38 -22.08
CA ARG A 32 -10.12 14.71 -21.72
C ARG A 32 -10.34 15.03 -20.24
N LEU A 33 -11.52 14.70 -19.69
CA LEU A 33 -11.79 14.90 -18.27
C LEU A 33 -10.88 14.05 -17.38
N VAL A 34 -10.57 12.80 -17.77
CA VAL A 34 -9.61 11.94 -17.05
C VAL A 34 -8.23 12.58 -17.04
N GLU A 35 -7.73 13.05 -18.19
CA GLU A 35 -6.42 13.71 -18.28
C GLU A 35 -6.37 14.96 -17.37
N GLU A 36 -7.37 15.85 -17.47
CA GLU A 36 -7.46 17.04 -16.62
C GLU A 36 -7.54 16.70 -15.12
N PHE A 37 -8.27 15.65 -14.76
CA PHE A 37 -8.36 15.20 -13.38
C PHE A 37 -7.02 14.72 -12.85
N LEU A 38 -6.32 13.88 -13.62
CA LEU A 38 -5.02 13.31 -13.26
C LEU A 38 -3.94 14.38 -13.16
N ASP A 39 -3.92 15.36 -14.05
CA ASP A 39 -2.98 16.48 -13.97
C ASP A 39 -3.16 17.27 -12.65
N GLY A 40 -4.40 17.57 -12.26
CA GLY A 40 -4.69 18.21 -10.99
C GLY A 40 -4.37 17.32 -9.77
N TYR A 41 -4.65 16.03 -9.88
CA TYR A 41 -4.33 15.04 -8.83
C TYR A 41 -2.81 14.97 -8.59
N PHE A 42 -2.01 14.88 -9.65
CA PHE A 42 -0.54 14.84 -9.57
C PHE A 42 0.04 16.16 -9.06
N ALA A 43 -0.54 17.29 -9.45
CA ALA A 43 -0.12 18.60 -8.93
C ALA A 43 -0.35 18.72 -7.42
N PHE A 44 -1.43 18.14 -6.89
CA PHE A 44 -1.73 18.11 -5.45
C PHE A 44 -0.94 17.03 -4.70
N ASN A 45 -0.56 15.93 -5.37
CA ASN A 45 0.19 14.78 -4.79
C ASN A 45 1.46 14.48 -5.61
N PRO A 46 2.44 15.40 -5.65
CA PRO A 46 3.61 15.27 -6.51
C PRO A 46 4.52 14.10 -6.14
N THR A 47 4.63 13.73 -4.86
CA THR A 47 5.42 12.56 -4.45
C THR A 47 4.80 11.25 -4.94
N HIS A 48 3.47 11.16 -4.95
CA HIS A 48 2.77 10.03 -5.55
C HIS A 48 2.94 10.00 -7.08
N ALA A 49 2.94 11.16 -7.74
CA ALA A 49 3.23 11.25 -9.18
C ALA A 49 4.63 10.68 -9.50
N THR A 50 5.65 11.07 -8.72
CA THR A 50 7.01 10.49 -8.84
C THR A 50 7.00 8.97 -8.67
N ALA A 51 6.33 8.46 -7.64
CA ALA A 51 6.23 7.01 -7.39
C ALA A 51 5.57 6.23 -8.55
N LEU A 52 4.66 6.87 -9.26
CA LEU A 52 4.03 6.30 -10.45
C LEU A 52 4.90 6.42 -11.72
N GLY A 53 6.05 7.11 -11.68
CA GLY A 53 6.93 7.34 -12.83
C GLY A 53 6.62 8.62 -13.63
N ARG A 54 5.99 9.61 -12.99
CA ARG A 54 5.70 10.93 -13.58
C ARG A 54 6.75 11.95 -13.13
N HIS A 55 7.93 11.86 -13.73
CA HIS A 55 9.14 12.60 -13.33
C HIS A 55 9.11 14.11 -13.55
N GLU A 56 8.10 14.64 -14.24
CA GLU A 56 7.86 16.07 -14.34
C GLU A 56 7.40 16.71 -13.01
N TYR A 57 7.17 15.89 -11.98
CA TYR A 57 6.81 16.32 -10.62
C TYR A 57 7.92 16.08 -9.58
N ASP A 58 9.10 15.60 -10.00
CA ASP A 58 10.17 15.21 -9.08
C ASP A 58 10.71 16.38 -8.24
N ASP A 59 10.65 17.60 -8.77
CA ASP A 59 11.09 18.83 -8.11
C ASP A 59 10.08 19.43 -7.12
N ARG A 60 8.91 18.76 -6.91
CA ARG A 60 7.83 19.29 -6.11
C ARG A 60 7.57 18.47 -4.86
N LEU A 61 7.08 19.15 -3.83
CA LEU A 61 6.57 18.58 -2.58
C LEU A 61 5.14 19.05 -2.35
N GLU A 62 4.37 18.30 -1.58
CA GLU A 62 2.99 18.63 -1.24
C GLU A 62 2.85 19.97 -0.54
N ASP A 63 1.96 20.83 -1.04
CA ASP A 63 1.46 21.97 -0.28
C ASP A 63 0.20 21.56 0.48
N ARG A 64 0.33 21.44 1.78
CA ARG A 64 -0.77 21.10 2.70
C ARG A 64 -1.19 22.29 3.54
N SER A 65 -1.00 23.53 3.05
CA SER A 65 -1.61 24.70 3.66
C SER A 65 -3.14 24.58 3.64
N ALA A 66 -3.82 25.21 4.60
CA ALA A 66 -5.29 25.22 4.64
C ALA A 66 -5.90 25.81 3.34
N GLN A 67 -5.20 26.74 2.70
CA GLN A 67 -5.61 27.32 1.43
C GLN A 67 -5.54 26.26 0.30
N ALA A 68 -4.42 25.57 0.14
CA ALA A 68 -4.23 24.55 -0.90
C ALA A 68 -5.25 23.41 -0.75
N VAL A 69 -5.51 22.97 0.48
CA VAL A 69 -6.54 21.95 0.76
C VAL A 69 -7.94 22.46 0.40
N ALA A 70 -8.28 23.70 0.74
CA ALA A 70 -9.58 24.28 0.37
C ALA A 70 -9.74 24.44 -1.15
N GLU A 71 -8.66 24.76 -1.88
CA GLU A 71 -8.64 24.83 -3.34
C GLU A 71 -8.85 23.45 -3.97
N GLU A 72 -8.19 22.42 -3.45
CA GLU A 72 -8.37 21.05 -3.91
C GLU A 72 -9.80 20.54 -3.69
N ILE A 73 -10.40 20.84 -2.54
CA ILE A 73 -11.81 20.51 -2.27
C ILE A 73 -12.72 21.13 -3.33
N ARG A 74 -12.55 22.43 -3.62
CA ARG A 74 -13.34 23.11 -4.68
C ARG A 74 -13.11 22.50 -6.06
N ARG A 75 -11.86 22.14 -6.37
CA ARG A 75 -11.52 21.47 -7.63
C ARG A 75 -12.25 20.15 -7.77
N LEU A 76 -12.23 19.31 -6.75
CA LEU A 76 -12.89 18.00 -6.73
C LEU A 76 -14.41 18.13 -6.89
N GLU A 77 -15.05 19.08 -6.20
CA GLU A 77 -16.48 19.37 -6.35
C GLU A 77 -16.85 19.81 -7.78
N SER A 78 -16.07 20.74 -8.32
CA SER A 78 -16.26 21.20 -9.69
C SER A 78 -16.09 20.06 -10.71
N PHE A 79 -15.12 19.16 -10.50
CA PHE A 79 -14.95 17.98 -11.36
C PHE A 79 -16.14 17.03 -11.28
N ARG A 80 -16.66 16.75 -10.08
CA ARG A 80 -17.85 15.92 -9.89
C ARG A 80 -19.05 16.48 -10.66
N GLU A 81 -19.33 17.78 -10.51
CA GLU A 81 -20.43 18.45 -11.21
C GLU A 81 -20.23 18.43 -12.74
N ARG A 82 -18.99 18.62 -13.21
CA ARG A 82 -18.67 18.56 -14.64
C ARG A 82 -18.87 17.16 -15.20
N MET A 83 -18.42 16.11 -14.51
CA MET A 83 -18.62 14.73 -14.95
C MET A 83 -20.12 14.39 -15.06
N ASP A 84 -20.93 14.84 -14.09
CA ASP A 84 -22.36 14.57 -14.10
C ASP A 84 -23.09 15.30 -15.24
N ARG A 85 -22.61 16.49 -15.62
CA ARG A 85 -23.18 17.30 -16.71
C ARG A 85 -22.68 16.91 -18.10
N GLU A 86 -21.40 16.57 -18.23
CA GLU A 86 -20.72 16.44 -19.53
C GLU A 86 -20.62 14.98 -20.01
N VAL A 87 -20.82 14.00 -19.12
CA VAL A 87 -20.66 12.58 -19.45
C VAL A 87 -21.98 11.83 -19.26
N ALA A 88 -22.54 11.33 -20.36
CA ALA A 88 -23.68 10.40 -20.34
C ALA A 88 -23.15 8.96 -20.24
N PRO A 89 -23.33 8.25 -19.10
CA PRO A 89 -22.77 6.91 -18.91
C PRO A 89 -23.21 5.90 -19.98
N GLU A 90 -24.43 6.05 -20.50
CA GLU A 90 -25.03 5.17 -21.51
C GLU A 90 -24.32 5.26 -22.86
N ALA A 91 -23.65 6.40 -23.13
CA ALA A 91 -22.89 6.61 -24.36
C ALA A 91 -21.46 6.04 -24.29
N LEU A 92 -21.03 5.57 -23.12
CA LEU A 92 -19.69 5.04 -22.91
C LEU A 92 -19.64 3.51 -23.10
N PRO A 93 -18.54 2.95 -23.64
CA PRO A 93 -18.26 1.52 -23.59
C PRO A 93 -18.18 0.99 -22.14
N ALA A 94 -18.32 -0.32 -21.96
CA ALA A 94 -18.29 -0.95 -20.65
C ALA A 94 -17.03 -0.60 -19.83
N GLU A 95 -15.86 -0.64 -20.44
CA GLU A 95 -14.58 -0.28 -19.81
C GLU A 95 -14.55 1.20 -19.35
N ALA A 96 -15.00 2.12 -20.20
CA ALA A 96 -15.06 3.53 -19.84
C ALA A 96 -16.13 3.83 -18.79
N ARG A 97 -17.22 3.05 -18.73
CA ARG A 97 -18.20 3.15 -17.63
C ARG A 97 -17.60 2.70 -16.29
N LEU A 98 -16.78 1.62 -16.31
CA LEU A 98 -16.03 1.23 -15.12
C LEU A 98 -15.10 2.35 -14.67
N ASP A 99 -14.31 2.92 -15.57
CA ASP A 99 -13.39 4.02 -15.24
C ASP A 99 -14.13 5.26 -14.71
N LEU A 100 -15.29 5.59 -15.26
CA LEU A 100 -16.14 6.68 -14.76
C LEU A 100 -16.64 6.40 -13.32
N ALA A 101 -17.08 5.19 -13.04
CA ALA A 101 -17.53 4.79 -11.70
C ALA A 101 -16.37 4.85 -10.69
N LEU A 102 -15.18 4.36 -11.07
CA LEU A 102 -13.97 4.42 -10.23
C LEU A 102 -13.55 5.86 -9.96
N LEU A 103 -13.57 6.72 -10.97
CA LEU A 103 -13.17 8.12 -10.80
C LEU A 103 -14.14 8.88 -9.89
N ARG A 104 -15.46 8.61 -10.00
CA ARG A 104 -16.46 9.14 -9.06
C ARG A 104 -16.21 8.68 -7.63
N SER A 105 -15.99 7.38 -7.43
CA SER A 105 -15.63 6.82 -6.12
C SER A 105 -14.37 7.47 -5.57
N ARG A 106 -13.34 7.66 -6.39
CA ARG A 106 -12.10 8.30 -5.97
C ARG A 106 -12.28 9.75 -5.53
N ILE A 107 -13.11 10.52 -6.23
CA ILE A 107 -13.44 11.90 -5.84
C ILE A 107 -14.16 11.91 -4.50
N GLU A 108 -15.15 11.04 -4.28
CA GLU A 108 -15.86 10.95 -3.00
C GLU A 108 -14.90 10.56 -1.86
N ALA A 109 -14.01 9.60 -2.07
CA ALA A 109 -12.99 9.22 -1.09
C ALA A 109 -12.08 10.40 -0.73
N GLN A 110 -11.57 11.12 -1.72
CA GLN A 110 -10.73 12.30 -1.48
C GLN A 110 -11.48 13.41 -0.74
N LEU A 111 -12.73 13.69 -1.09
CA LEU A 111 -13.55 14.67 -0.38
C LEU A 111 -13.77 14.26 1.07
N LEU A 112 -14.02 12.97 1.33
CA LEU A 112 -14.18 12.43 2.69
C LEU A 112 -12.88 12.60 3.50
N HIS A 113 -11.73 12.25 2.92
CA HIS A 113 -10.42 12.44 3.55
C HIS A 113 -10.10 13.91 3.85
N LEU A 114 -10.37 14.80 2.91
CA LEU A 114 -10.00 16.20 3.08
C LEU A 114 -10.92 16.96 4.03
N ARG A 115 -12.22 16.63 4.07
CA ARG A 115 -13.23 17.38 4.84
C ARG A 115 -13.54 16.80 6.20
N GLU A 116 -13.66 15.48 6.29
CA GLU A 116 -14.21 14.82 7.47
C GLU A 116 -13.13 14.09 8.27
N ILE A 117 -12.36 13.21 7.63
CA ILE A 117 -11.30 12.44 8.32
C ILE A 117 -10.11 13.35 8.67
N ARG A 118 -9.70 14.21 7.74
CA ARG A 118 -8.69 15.26 7.91
C ARG A 118 -7.32 14.75 8.40
N TRP A 119 -6.82 13.62 7.85
CA TRP A 119 -5.48 13.11 8.19
C TRP A 119 -4.42 14.20 8.13
N TRP A 120 -4.45 15.01 7.07
CA TRP A 120 -3.56 16.15 6.85
C TRP A 120 -3.56 17.21 7.98
N ALA A 121 -4.54 17.21 8.86
CA ALA A 121 -4.65 18.16 9.97
C ALA A 121 -4.51 17.51 11.35
N ARG A 122 -4.60 16.18 11.45
CA ARG A 122 -4.73 15.47 12.73
C ARG A 122 -3.71 14.36 12.93
N ASP A 123 -3.09 13.86 11.85
CA ASP A 123 -2.08 12.82 11.92
C ASP A 123 -0.69 13.41 11.65
N PRO A 124 0.15 13.59 12.68
CA PRO A 124 1.49 14.13 12.48
C PRO A 124 2.36 13.22 11.61
N SER A 125 2.16 11.91 11.66
CA SER A 125 2.90 10.92 10.90
C SER A 125 2.77 11.10 9.38
N TYR A 126 1.63 11.63 8.91
CA TYR A 126 1.43 11.98 7.51
C TYR A 126 2.56 12.87 6.95
N PHE A 127 3.02 13.82 7.75
CA PHE A 127 4.07 14.76 7.33
C PHE A 127 5.47 14.12 7.36
N SER A 128 5.73 13.23 8.32
CA SER A 128 6.95 12.43 8.37
C SER A 128 7.05 11.52 7.14
N ASP A 129 5.94 10.84 6.81
CA ASP A 129 5.85 9.95 5.65
C ASP A 129 6.13 10.72 4.35
N VAL A 130 5.43 11.86 4.13
CA VAL A 130 5.62 12.69 2.93
C VAL A 130 7.07 13.17 2.83
N ALA A 131 7.66 13.70 3.90
CA ALA A 131 9.04 14.21 3.88
C ALA A 131 10.05 13.11 3.58
N SER A 132 9.98 11.99 4.31
CA SER A 132 10.93 10.87 4.15
C SER A 132 10.79 10.20 2.79
N TRP A 133 9.55 9.87 2.39
CA TRP A 133 9.27 9.22 1.12
C TRP A 133 9.65 10.09 -0.08
N SER A 134 9.45 11.41 0.01
CA SER A 134 9.81 12.35 -1.06
C SER A 134 11.29 12.31 -1.42
N ILE A 135 12.17 12.15 -0.43
CA ILE A 135 13.61 12.06 -0.62
C ILE A 135 14.01 10.63 -0.97
N TYR A 136 13.47 9.63 -0.25
CA TYR A 136 13.75 8.22 -0.47
C TYR A 136 13.46 7.79 -1.91
N SER A 137 12.30 8.14 -2.47
CA SER A 137 11.88 7.74 -3.81
C SER A 137 12.84 8.25 -4.91
N LEU A 138 13.42 9.42 -4.74
CA LEU A 138 14.42 9.95 -5.66
C LEU A 138 15.76 9.22 -5.57
N LEU A 139 16.14 8.76 -4.37
CA LEU A 139 17.47 8.18 -4.11
C LEU A 139 17.55 6.69 -4.44
N VAL A 140 16.46 5.94 -4.17
CA VAL A 140 16.45 4.48 -4.35
C VAL A 140 16.38 4.08 -5.81
N ARG A 141 15.70 4.86 -6.62
CA ARG A 141 15.45 4.53 -8.03
C ARG A 141 15.73 5.75 -8.90
N PRO A 142 17.03 6.09 -9.12
CA PRO A 142 17.40 7.24 -9.94
C PRO A 142 17.09 6.96 -11.42
N THR A 143 15.94 7.41 -11.89
CA THR A 143 15.45 7.23 -13.27
C THR A 143 15.76 8.41 -14.16
N THR A 144 16.14 9.55 -13.57
CA THR A 144 16.47 10.79 -14.28
C THR A 144 18.00 11.01 -14.35
N PRO A 145 18.50 11.80 -15.32
CA PRO A 145 19.90 12.18 -15.34
C PRO A 145 20.34 12.83 -14.02
N LEU A 146 21.55 12.50 -13.54
CA LEU A 146 22.07 12.91 -12.23
C LEU A 146 21.88 14.41 -11.92
N LEU A 147 22.08 15.28 -12.90
CA LEU A 147 21.91 16.72 -12.69
C LEU A 147 20.47 17.08 -12.32
N LYS A 148 19.50 16.52 -13.02
CA LYS A 148 18.07 16.73 -12.72
C LYS A 148 17.68 16.12 -11.38
N LEU A 149 18.25 14.95 -11.06
CA LEU A 149 18.05 14.31 -9.74
C LEU A 149 18.49 15.22 -8.60
N TRP A 150 19.71 15.83 -8.73
CA TRP A 150 20.22 16.75 -7.71
C TRP A 150 19.40 18.05 -7.62
N GLU A 151 18.88 18.55 -8.73
CA GLU A 151 17.96 19.69 -8.73
C GLU A 151 16.64 19.36 -8.03
N ALA A 152 16.03 18.22 -8.33
CA ALA A 152 14.81 17.76 -7.70
C ALA A 152 15.00 17.56 -6.19
N LEU A 153 16.09 16.90 -5.80
CA LEU A 153 16.45 16.67 -4.40
C LEU A 153 16.60 17.99 -3.63
N GLU A 154 17.32 18.98 -4.21
CA GLU A 154 17.47 20.29 -3.61
C GLU A 154 16.14 20.98 -3.38
N GLN A 155 15.23 20.98 -4.37
CA GLN A 155 13.93 21.62 -4.27
C GLN A 155 13.05 20.96 -3.19
N ARG A 156 13.01 19.62 -3.12
CA ARG A 156 12.27 18.90 -2.08
C ARG A 156 12.83 19.16 -0.69
N LEU A 157 14.17 19.09 -0.50
CA LEU A 157 14.81 19.41 0.78
C LEU A 157 14.49 20.83 1.24
N ARG A 158 14.49 21.81 0.33
CA ARG A 158 14.13 23.22 0.63
C ARG A 158 12.66 23.38 0.99
N ALA A 159 11.77 22.51 0.52
CA ALA A 159 10.34 22.60 0.77
C ALA A 159 9.91 21.94 2.12
N ILE A 160 10.70 21.01 2.67
CA ILE A 160 10.40 20.28 3.92
C ILE A 160 10.15 21.23 5.10
N PRO A 161 10.94 22.28 5.37
CA PRO A 161 10.66 23.20 6.49
C PRO A 161 9.29 23.85 6.39
N ARG A 162 8.84 24.21 5.19
CA ARG A 162 7.49 24.76 4.98
C ARG A 162 6.40 23.71 5.20
N LEU A 163 6.60 22.47 4.73
CA LEU A 163 5.68 21.38 4.98
C LEU A 163 5.45 21.17 6.49
N PHE A 164 6.54 21.18 7.27
CA PHE A 164 6.46 21.00 8.72
C PHE A 164 5.88 22.22 9.45
N SER A 165 6.08 23.43 8.94
CA SER A 165 5.39 24.62 9.46
C SER A 165 3.86 24.49 9.30
N HIS A 166 3.38 24.02 8.16
CA HIS A 166 1.95 23.73 7.98
C HIS A 166 1.46 22.65 8.94
N ALA A 167 2.28 21.59 9.16
CA ALA A 167 1.96 20.56 10.14
C ALA A 167 1.75 21.15 11.54
N GLN A 168 2.70 21.97 12.03
CA GLN A 168 2.61 22.60 13.35
C GLN A 168 1.35 23.45 13.50
N GLU A 169 1.01 24.26 12.48
CA GLU A 169 -0.21 25.08 12.48
C GLU A 169 -1.49 24.23 12.58
N HIS A 170 -1.56 23.12 11.82
CA HIS A 170 -2.73 22.25 11.80
C HIS A 170 -2.88 21.48 13.11
N LEU A 171 -1.79 20.91 13.61
CA LEU A 171 -1.77 20.11 14.83
C LEU A 171 -2.05 20.97 16.08
N ALA A 172 -1.55 22.21 16.12
CA ALA A 172 -1.88 23.15 17.17
C ALA A 172 -3.39 23.45 17.20
N ARG A 173 -4.03 23.62 16.04
CA ARG A 173 -5.49 23.81 15.97
C ARG A 173 -6.25 22.53 16.36
N ALA A 174 -5.82 21.37 15.85
CA ALA A 174 -6.46 20.10 16.18
C ALA A 174 -6.38 19.78 17.69
N ARG A 175 -5.30 20.18 18.36
CA ARG A 175 -5.15 20.06 19.82
C ARG A 175 -6.23 20.84 20.59
N GLU A 176 -6.68 21.97 20.07
CA GLU A 176 -7.69 22.81 20.68
C GLU A 176 -9.13 22.31 20.43
N GLU A 177 -9.31 21.43 19.47
CA GLU A 177 -10.62 20.81 19.19
C GLU A 177 -10.94 19.79 20.27
N VAL A 178 -11.97 20.04 21.07
CA VAL A 178 -12.46 19.15 22.13
C VAL A 178 -13.84 18.62 21.76
N GLY A 179 -14.01 17.30 21.82
CA GLY A 179 -15.31 16.66 21.59
C GLY A 179 -15.17 15.15 21.45
N GLU A 180 -16.30 14.45 21.62
CA GLU A 180 -16.39 12.99 21.46
C GLU A 180 -16.82 12.55 20.04
N ALA A 181 -17.12 13.51 19.16
CA ALA A 181 -17.50 13.19 17.79
C ALA A 181 -16.35 12.51 17.04
N PRO A 182 -16.65 11.56 16.13
CA PRO A 182 -15.65 10.96 15.27
C PRO A 182 -14.78 12.00 14.56
N CYS A 183 -13.52 11.68 14.37
CA CYS A 183 -12.56 12.55 13.70
C CYS A 183 -12.38 13.96 14.34
N THR A 184 -12.63 14.12 15.64
CA THR A 184 -12.42 15.37 16.36
C THR A 184 -11.14 15.33 17.19
N GLY A 185 -10.44 16.46 17.25
CA GLY A 185 -9.24 16.66 18.05
C GLY A 185 -8.03 15.85 17.56
N LEU A 186 -6.96 15.91 18.34
CA LEU A 186 -5.69 15.24 18.07
C LEU A 186 -5.60 13.94 18.89
N PRO A 187 -5.64 12.74 18.25
CA PRO A 187 -5.54 11.50 18.99
C PRO A 187 -4.15 11.32 19.63
N ARG A 188 -4.11 10.99 20.92
CA ARG A 188 -2.83 10.77 21.63
C ARG A 188 -1.98 9.69 20.95
N ILE A 189 -2.61 8.60 20.52
CA ILE A 189 -1.90 7.50 19.84
C ILE A 189 -1.20 7.97 18.55
N PHE A 190 -1.77 8.92 17.80
CA PHE A 190 -1.13 9.48 16.61
C PHE A 190 0.15 10.24 16.95
N VAL A 191 0.16 10.97 18.07
CA VAL A 191 1.36 11.67 18.55
C VAL A 191 2.43 10.68 19.03
N GLU A 192 2.01 9.61 19.72
CA GLU A 192 2.92 8.55 20.19
C GLU A 192 3.61 7.81 19.01
N ILE A 193 2.86 7.49 17.96
CA ILE A 193 3.39 6.88 16.73
C ILE A 193 4.32 7.87 16.02
N ALA A 194 3.84 9.10 15.79
CA ALA A 194 4.59 10.10 15.05
C ALA A 194 5.92 10.45 15.71
N ARG A 195 6.01 10.44 17.04
CA ARG A 195 7.30 10.63 17.73
C ARG A 195 8.33 9.60 17.31
N GLN A 196 7.95 8.32 17.20
CA GLN A 196 8.88 7.27 16.76
C GLN A 196 9.24 7.43 15.28
N GLU A 197 8.27 7.79 14.45
CA GLU A 197 8.49 7.98 13.02
C GLU A 197 9.33 9.22 12.72
N PHE A 198 9.14 10.34 13.42
CA PHE A 198 9.99 11.52 13.29
C PHE A 198 11.42 11.31 13.81
N GLU A 199 11.62 10.49 14.86
CA GLU A 199 12.96 10.07 15.27
C GLU A 199 13.64 9.23 14.17
N GLY A 200 12.91 8.32 13.55
CA GLY A 200 13.39 7.57 12.38
C GLY A 200 13.70 8.46 11.18
N ALA A 201 12.83 9.43 10.89
CA ALA A 201 13.06 10.42 9.84
C ALA A 201 14.30 11.27 10.14
N ARG A 202 14.48 11.74 11.38
CA ARG A 202 15.66 12.48 11.82
C ARG A 202 16.94 11.66 11.61
N GLU A 203 16.92 10.38 11.96
CA GLU A 203 18.05 9.49 11.71
C GLU A 203 18.33 9.31 10.21
N PHE A 204 17.28 9.13 9.40
CA PHE A 204 17.40 9.06 7.94
C PHE A 204 18.04 10.32 7.36
N PHE A 205 17.56 11.51 7.76
CA PHE A 205 18.16 12.77 7.32
C PHE A 205 19.58 12.94 7.85
N ALA A 206 19.89 12.53 9.07
CA ALA A 206 21.22 12.69 9.67
C ALA A 206 22.28 11.75 9.11
N THR A 207 21.91 10.54 8.66
CA THR A 207 22.85 9.47 8.31
C THR A 207 22.79 9.05 6.84
N ALA A 208 21.61 8.78 6.31
CA ALA A 208 21.46 8.26 4.97
C ALA A 208 21.62 9.33 3.90
N VAL A 209 20.92 10.45 4.02
CA VAL A 209 20.96 11.54 3.03
C VAL A 209 22.39 12.06 2.79
N PRO A 210 23.23 12.34 3.80
CA PRO A 210 24.62 12.75 3.59
C PRO A 210 25.45 11.77 2.78
N THR A 211 25.19 10.46 2.90
CA THR A 211 25.89 9.42 2.14
C THR A 211 25.66 9.57 0.63
N PHE A 212 24.43 9.93 0.23
CA PHE A 212 24.13 10.22 -1.18
C PHE A 212 24.72 11.56 -1.63
N LEU A 213 24.64 12.59 -0.79
CA LEU A 213 25.18 13.91 -1.10
C LEU A 213 26.69 13.88 -1.32
N ALA A 214 27.42 12.98 -0.67
CA ALA A 214 28.86 12.79 -0.85
C ALA A 214 29.25 12.39 -2.30
N ALA A 215 28.31 11.88 -3.10
CA ALA A 215 28.53 11.56 -4.52
C ALA A 215 28.47 12.79 -5.45
N VAL A 216 28.07 13.97 -4.95
CA VAL A 216 27.97 15.20 -5.75
C VAL A 216 29.33 15.81 -5.92
N THR A 217 29.82 15.81 -7.16
CA THR A 217 31.19 16.29 -7.47
C THR A 217 31.29 17.79 -7.81
N ASP A 218 30.15 18.41 -8.17
CA ASP A 218 30.08 19.87 -8.42
C ASP A 218 30.04 20.62 -7.08
N PRO A 219 31.07 21.48 -6.79
CA PRO A 219 31.17 22.14 -5.48
C PRO A 219 30.05 23.16 -5.19
N GLU A 220 29.47 23.79 -6.22
CA GLU A 220 28.37 24.76 -6.05
C GLU A 220 27.09 24.01 -5.71
N LYS A 221 26.79 22.95 -6.46
CA LYS A 221 25.65 22.08 -6.23
C LYS A 221 25.74 21.36 -4.87
N ALA A 222 26.92 20.83 -4.51
CA ALA A 222 27.13 20.19 -3.22
C ALA A 222 26.82 21.16 -2.05
N ARG A 223 27.33 22.40 -2.12
CA ARG A 223 27.03 23.41 -1.09
C ARG A 223 25.54 23.76 -1.01
N ALA A 224 24.86 23.89 -2.16
CA ALA A 224 23.42 24.17 -2.21
C ALA A 224 22.60 23.04 -1.57
N LEU A 225 22.95 21.78 -1.88
CA LEU A 225 22.32 20.58 -1.31
C LEU A 225 22.60 20.43 0.19
N GLU A 226 23.84 20.67 0.63
CA GLU A 226 24.21 20.66 2.05
C GLU A 226 23.40 21.68 2.86
N GLN A 227 23.23 22.90 2.30
CA GLN A 227 22.42 23.94 2.94
C GLN A 227 20.94 23.55 3.01
N ALA A 228 20.38 23.01 1.91
CA ALA A 228 18.99 22.56 1.87
C ALA A 228 18.76 21.40 2.84
N HIS A 229 19.69 20.44 2.88
CA HIS A 229 19.67 19.31 3.81
C HIS A 229 19.72 19.76 5.28
N ALA A 230 20.63 20.67 5.63
CA ALA A 230 20.73 21.21 6.99
C ALA A 230 19.42 21.86 7.44
N GLY A 231 18.72 22.58 6.52
CA GLY A 231 17.40 23.14 6.79
C GLY A 231 16.32 22.09 7.03
N ALA A 232 16.31 21.02 6.24
CA ALA A 232 15.36 19.91 6.39
C ALA A 232 15.59 19.14 7.71
N LEU A 233 16.85 18.83 8.04
CA LEU A 233 17.20 18.15 9.28
C LEU A 233 16.80 18.99 10.52
N HIS A 234 17.11 20.29 10.52
CA HIS A 234 16.73 21.17 11.60
C HIS A 234 15.21 21.25 11.79
N ALA A 235 14.46 21.35 10.69
CA ALA A 235 12.99 21.35 10.76
C ALA A 235 12.43 20.01 11.30
N CYS A 236 13.09 18.89 11.01
CA CYS A 236 12.74 17.58 11.57
C CYS A 236 13.00 17.53 13.10
N GLU A 237 14.13 18.08 13.56
CA GLU A 237 14.46 18.21 14.99
C GLU A 237 13.46 19.10 15.73
N ASP A 238 13.00 20.18 15.09
CA ASP A 238 11.96 21.04 15.63
C ASP A 238 10.64 20.32 15.78
N MET A 239 10.26 19.48 14.78
CA MET A 239 9.07 18.65 14.88
C MET A 239 9.17 17.60 16.00
N CYS A 240 10.32 16.95 16.19
CA CYS A 240 10.52 16.02 17.31
C CYS A 240 10.27 16.72 18.66
N ARG A 241 10.80 17.94 18.84
CA ARG A 241 10.58 18.75 20.06
C ARG A 241 9.11 19.15 20.22
N PHE A 242 8.50 19.66 19.17
CA PHE A 242 7.09 20.07 19.16
C PHE A 242 6.15 18.92 19.55
N LEU A 243 6.36 17.72 18.99
CA LEU A 243 5.58 16.54 19.34
C LEU A 243 5.75 16.12 20.81
N ALA A 244 7.00 16.20 21.34
CA ALA A 244 7.31 15.77 22.69
C ALA A 244 6.86 16.77 23.76
N GLU A 245 7.10 18.05 23.55
CA GLU A 245 6.96 19.09 24.57
C GLU A 245 5.59 19.79 24.53
N GLU A 246 4.99 19.91 23.32
CA GLU A 246 3.77 20.71 23.17
C GLU A 246 2.51 19.87 22.88
N LEU A 247 2.63 18.73 22.21
CA LEU A 247 1.44 17.99 21.78
C LEU A 247 1.06 16.81 22.68
N LEU A 248 2.03 16.01 23.12
CA LEU A 248 1.76 14.72 23.76
C LEU A 248 0.87 14.82 25.00
N GLU A 249 1.10 15.82 25.86
CA GLU A 249 0.31 15.98 27.09
C GLU A 249 -1.10 16.54 26.85
N HIS A 250 -1.33 17.16 25.70
CA HIS A 250 -2.56 17.85 25.35
C HIS A 250 -3.41 17.12 24.29
N ALA A 251 -2.94 15.98 23.79
CA ALA A 251 -3.63 15.20 22.79
C ALA A 251 -4.80 14.41 23.39
N GLN A 252 -6.04 14.76 23.03
CA GLN A 252 -7.28 14.23 23.61
C GLN A 252 -8.31 13.78 22.56
N GLY A 253 -7.94 13.76 21.27
CA GLY A 253 -8.84 13.36 20.19
C GLY A 253 -9.06 11.86 20.10
N THR A 254 -9.98 11.46 19.23
CA THR A 254 -10.24 10.06 18.88
C THR A 254 -9.76 9.73 17.48
N PHE A 255 -9.13 8.56 17.30
CA PHE A 255 -8.80 8.00 16.00
C PHE A 255 -10.01 7.33 15.34
N ALA A 256 -11.01 6.91 16.13
CA ALA A 256 -12.17 6.18 15.64
C ALA A 256 -12.97 7.01 14.64
N LEU A 257 -13.31 6.40 13.51
CA LEU A 257 -14.09 7.02 12.44
C LEU A 257 -15.60 7.04 12.73
N GLY A 258 -16.06 6.18 13.63
CA GLY A 258 -17.48 5.93 13.81
C GLY A 258 -18.11 5.18 12.64
N PRO A 259 -19.31 4.62 12.81
CA PRO A 259 -19.94 3.75 11.82
C PRO A 259 -20.27 4.48 10.50
N GLU A 260 -20.72 5.72 10.56
CA GLU A 260 -21.14 6.47 9.38
C GLU A 260 -19.94 6.77 8.44
N ILE A 261 -18.88 7.35 8.97
CA ILE A 261 -17.69 7.68 8.17
C ILE A 261 -17.01 6.39 7.67
N PHE A 262 -16.94 5.35 8.52
CA PHE A 262 -16.32 4.09 8.14
C PHE A 262 -17.04 3.42 6.95
N VAL A 263 -18.38 3.35 6.98
CA VAL A 263 -19.17 2.78 5.86
C VAL A 263 -18.99 3.59 4.58
N ARG A 264 -19.02 4.94 4.69
CA ARG A 264 -18.82 5.82 3.53
C ARG A 264 -17.41 5.69 2.94
N LEU A 265 -16.40 5.57 3.79
CA LEU A 265 -15.02 5.36 3.36
C LEU A 265 -14.86 4.02 2.64
N LEU A 266 -15.40 2.94 3.22
CA LEU A 266 -15.36 1.60 2.64
C LEU A 266 -16.11 1.55 1.29
N ALA A 267 -17.24 2.25 1.18
CA ALA A 267 -17.98 2.35 -0.07
C ALA A 267 -17.23 3.19 -1.12
N ALA A 268 -16.59 4.28 -0.70
CA ALA A 268 -15.89 5.19 -1.61
C ALA A 268 -14.55 4.64 -2.10
N GLU A 269 -13.76 3.96 -1.27
CA GLU A 269 -12.47 3.41 -1.68
C GLU A 269 -12.57 2.02 -2.30
N GLU A 270 -13.42 1.15 -1.73
CA GLU A 270 -13.44 -0.27 -2.03
C GLU A 270 -14.72 -0.74 -2.73
N GLN A 271 -15.69 0.16 -2.93
CA GLN A 271 -17.03 -0.16 -3.44
C GLN A 271 -17.68 -1.35 -2.69
N VAL A 272 -17.41 -1.47 -1.40
CA VAL A 272 -18.01 -2.45 -0.50
C VAL A 272 -19.20 -1.80 0.19
N THR A 273 -20.38 -2.32 -0.10
CA THR A 273 -21.66 -1.85 0.45
C THR A 273 -22.32 -2.88 1.38
N THR A 274 -21.62 -3.98 1.65
CA THR A 274 -22.08 -5.00 2.61
C THR A 274 -22.17 -4.40 4.01
N PRO A 275 -23.27 -4.60 4.74
CA PRO A 275 -23.41 -4.14 6.13
C PRO A 275 -22.25 -4.65 7.01
N LEU A 276 -21.74 -3.78 7.89
CA LEU A 276 -20.59 -4.10 8.75
C LEU A 276 -20.85 -5.31 9.65
N GLU A 277 -22.08 -5.50 10.09
CA GLU A 277 -22.48 -6.65 10.90
C GLU A 277 -22.26 -7.97 10.13
N GLN A 278 -22.59 -8.01 8.84
CA GLN A 278 -22.36 -9.18 8.00
C GLN A 278 -20.88 -9.42 7.70
N ILE A 279 -20.10 -8.33 7.55
CA ILE A 279 -18.65 -8.42 7.40
C ILE A 279 -18.03 -9.02 8.66
N LEU A 280 -18.43 -8.53 9.84
CA LEU A 280 -17.94 -9.03 11.12
C LEU A 280 -18.41 -10.46 11.39
N GLU A 281 -19.68 -10.80 11.10
CA GLU A 281 -20.21 -12.16 11.24
C GLU A 281 -19.40 -13.16 10.40
N ARG A 282 -19.13 -12.82 9.15
CA ARG A 282 -18.25 -13.62 8.29
C ARG A 282 -16.84 -13.70 8.86
N GLY A 283 -16.29 -12.59 9.34
CA GLY A 283 -14.97 -12.59 9.99
C GLY A 283 -14.89 -13.58 11.16
N TRP A 284 -15.88 -13.56 12.03
CA TRP A 284 -15.96 -14.49 13.16
C TRP A 284 -16.11 -15.96 12.73
N HIS A 285 -16.94 -16.22 11.73
CA HIS A 285 -17.12 -17.56 11.18
C HIS A 285 -15.79 -18.12 10.63
N GLU A 286 -15.12 -17.35 9.78
CA GLU A 286 -13.85 -17.74 9.17
C GLU A 286 -12.71 -17.86 10.19
N LEU A 287 -12.70 -17.00 11.23
CA LEU A 287 -11.76 -17.13 12.34
C LEU A 287 -11.86 -18.51 13.00
N ARG A 288 -13.07 -18.92 13.38
CA ARG A 288 -13.30 -20.22 14.05
C ARG A 288 -13.02 -21.41 13.14
N ALA A 289 -13.42 -21.30 11.87
CA ALA A 289 -13.13 -22.34 10.86
C ALA A 289 -11.62 -22.51 10.66
N THR A 290 -10.87 -21.41 10.55
CA THR A 290 -9.42 -21.43 10.39
C THR A 290 -8.74 -22.01 11.63
N GLN A 291 -9.12 -21.57 12.84
CA GLN A 291 -8.61 -22.13 14.10
C GLN A 291 -8.84 -23.64 14.18
N HIS A 292 -10.02 -24.11 13.80
CA HIS A 292 -10.34 -25.54 13.81
C HIS A 292 -9.44 -26.32 12.85
N GLN A 293 -9.25 -25.83 11.61
CA GLN A 293 -8.36 -26.47 10.63
C GLN A 293 -6.91 -26.53 11.14
N MET A 294 -6.41 -25.44 11.71
CA MET A 294 -5.07 -25.40 12.31
C MET A 294 -4.92 -26.42 13.43
N GLN A 295 -5.90 -26.53 14.32
CA GLN A 295 -5.89 -27.51 15.41
C GLN A 295 -5.94 -28.97 14.91
N GLU A 296 -6.67 -29.24 13.83
CA GLU A 296 -6.68 -30.58 13.22
C GLU A 296 -5.33 -30.95 12.62
N ILE A 297 -4.68 -30.01 11.92
CA ILE A 297 -3.34 -30.22 11.38
C ILE A 297 -2.34 -30.41 12.53
N ALA A 298 -2.39 -29.56 13.56
CA ALA A 298 -1.50 -29.66 14.71
C ALA A 298 -1.61 -31.02 15.45
N ARG A 299 -2.83 -31.52 15.65
CA ARG A 299 -3.06 -32.85 16.25
C ARG A 299 -2.47 -33.98 15.43
N ARG A 300 -2.42 -33.88 14.11
CA ARG A 300 -1.80 -34.88 13.22
C ARG A 300 -0.28 -34.78 13.22
N LEU A 301 0.27 -33.55 13.24
CA LEU A 301 1.72 -33.31 13.20
C LEU A 301 2.40 -33.65 14.54
N ALA A 302 1.80 -33.24 15.66
CA ALA A 302 2.38 -33.36 16.98
C ALA A 302 1.30 -33.60 18.04
N PRO A 303 0.81 -34.85 18.19
CA PRO A 303 -0.19 -35.18 19.21
C PRO A 303 0.27 -34.77 20.60
N GLY A 304 -0.57 -34.02 21.33
CA GLY A 304 -0.31 -33.58 22.70
C GLY A 304 0.49 -32.27 22.84
N ARG A 305 0.98 -31.67 21.75
CA ARG A 305 1.63 -30.35 21.77
C ARG A 305 0.59 -29.24 21.54
N SER A 306 0.72 -28.11 22.23
CA SER A 306 -0.13 -26.95 21.95
C SER A 306 0.17 -26.36 20.58
N LEU A 307 -0.80 -25.68 19.97
CA LEU A 307 -0.60 -25.05 18.66
C LEU A 307 0.50 -23.97 18.68
N PRO A 308 0.56 -23.07 19.69
CA PRO A 308 1.67 -22.11 19.79
C PRO A 308 3.04 -22.79 19.92
N ASP A 309 3.16 -23.84 20.75
CA ASP A 309 4.43 -24.56 20.90
C ASP A 309 4.82 -25.29 19.61
N LEU A 310 3.85 -25.78 18.84
CA LEU A 310 4.12 -26.39 17.54
C LEU A 310 4.62 -25.35 16.52
N LEU A 311 3.94 -24.20 16.42
CA LEU A 311 4.36 -23.11 15.52
C LEU A 311 5.77 -22.65 15.87
N HIS A 312 6.06 -22.44 17.15
CA HIS A 312 7.39 -22.08 17.61
C HIS A 312 8.43 -23.14 17.24
N HIS A 313 8.14 -24.41 17.50
CA HIS A 313 9.06 -25.51 17.15
C HIS A 313 9.33 -25.61 15.64
N LEU A 314 8.30 -25.45 14.82
CA LEU A 314 8.46 -25.47 13.37
C LEU A 314 9.20 -24.23 12.85
N SER A 315 9.12 -23.09 13.53
CA SER A 315 9.87 -21.89 13.17
C SER A 315 11.39 -22.01 13.35
N GLU A 316 11.87 -23.03 14.11
CA GLU A 316 13.31 -23.35 14.20
C GLU A 316 13.90 -23.87 12.87
N ASP A 317 13.05 -24.26 11.91
CA ASP A 317 13.47 -24.58 10.54
C ASP A 317 13.66 -23.28 9.74
N HIS A 318 14.74 -22.57 10.01
CA HIS A 318 15.08 -21.29 9.42
C HIS A 318 16.51 -21.27 8.84
N PRO A 319 16.80 -20.40 7.86
CA PRO A 319 18.17 -20.25 7.34
C PRO A 319 19.11 -19.65 8.39
N THR A 320 20.41 -19.77 8.16
CA THR A 320 21.40 -18.94 8.87
C THR A 320 21.33 -17.49 8.39
N ALA A 321 21.99 -16.58 9.11
CA ALA A 321 22.06 -15.16 8.72
C ALA A 321 22.65 -14.98 7.31
N GLU A 322 23.71 -15.75 6.98
CA GLU A 322 24.38 -15.71 5.67
C GLU A 322 23.52 -16.33 4.56
N ASP A 323 22.67 -17.32 4.88
CA ASP A 323 21.82 -18.00 3.90
C ASP A 323 20.43 -17.36 3.77
N LEU A 324 20.13 -16.33 4.53
CA LEU A 324 18.80 -15.69 4.54
C LEU A 324 18.37 -15.26 3.11
N ILE A 325 19.12 -14.40 2.47
CA ILE A 325 18.80 -13.90 1.11
C ILE A 325 18.95 -15.01 0.05
N PRO A 326 20.03 -15.81 0.04
CA PRO A 326 20.11 -16.98 -0.83
C PRO A 326 18.92 -17.94 -0.71
N SER A 327 18.39 -18.18 0.49
CA SER A 327 17.22 -19.04 0.71
C SER A 327 15.96 -18.45 0.04
N TYR A 328 15.73 -17.14 0.17
CA TYR A 328 14.64 -16.45 -0.54
C TYR A 328 14.75 -16.61 -2.06
N ARG A 329 15.96 -16.44 -2.61
CA ARG A 329 16.19 -16.60 -4.07
C ARG A 329 15.90 -18.02 -4.55
N ARG A 330 16.37 -19.04 -3.84
CA ARG A 330 16.10 -20.45 -4.18
C ARG A 330 14.61 -20.75 -4.17
N ARG A 331 13.93 -20.38 -3.09
CA ARG A 331 12.51 -20.65 -2.90
C ARG A 331 11.65 -19.87 -3.90
N CYS A 332 12.02 -18.61 -4.19
CA CYS A 332 11.37 -17.83 -5.22
C CYS A 332 11.46 -18.50 -6.60
N GLY A 333 12.62 -19.07 -6.95
CA GLY A 333 12.79 -19.85 -8.18
C GLY A 333 11.94 -21.12 -8.20
N GLU A 334 11.74 -21.79 -7.06
CA GLU A 334 10.86 -22.96 -6.93
C GLU A 334 9.40 -22.59 -7.18
N VAL A 335 8.91 -21.54 -6.50
CA VAL A 335 7.52 -21.06 -6.64
C VAL A 335 7.26 -20.59 -8.07
N LYS A 336 8.16 -19.77 -8.66
CA LYS A 336 8.05 -19.31 -10.04
C LYS A 336 7.91 -20.48 -11.03
N ARG A 337 8.78 -21.48 -10.91
CA ARG A 337 8.75 -22.68 -11.76
C ARG A 337 7.41 -23.40 -11.62
N PHE A 338 6.93 -23.60 -10.41
CA PHE A 338 5.64 -24.23 -10.17
C PHE A 338 4.48 -23.49 -10.83
N VAL A 339 4.43 -22.14 -10.67
CA VAL A 339 3.42 -21.29 -11.30
C VAL A 339 3.42 -21.46 -12.83
N GLN A 340 4.61 -21.53 -13.43
CA GLN A 340 4.79 -21.74 -14.87
C GLN A 340 4.40 -23.16 -15.32
N GLU A 341 4.86 -24.20 -14.61
CA GLU A 341 4.57 -25.61 -14.95
C GLU A 341 3.09 -25.96 -14.81
N ARG A 342 2.39 -25.32 -13.84
CA ARG A 342 0.96 -25.50 -13.63
C ARG A 342 0.11 -24.54 -14.49
N ASP A 343 0.73 -23.63 -15.22
CA ASP A 343 0.08 -22.63 -16.06
C ASP A 343 -1.02 -21.87 -15.32
N LEU A 344 -0.68 -21.38 -14.10
CA LEU A 344 -1.65 -20.75 -13.19
C LEU A 344 -2.04 -19.34 -13.61
N VAL A 345 -1.11 -18.59 -14.18
CA VAL A 345 -1.29 -17.20 -14.65
C VAL A 345 -0.21 -16.87 -15.67
N THR A 346 -0.50 -15.96 -16.58
CA THR A 346 0.54 -15.42 -17.46
C THR A 346 1.49 -14.52 -16.68
N ILE A 347 2.78 -14.84 -16.71
CA ILE A 347 3.85 -13.93 -16.26
C ILE A 347 4.23 -13.10 -17.49
N PRO A 348 3.93 -11.79 -17.52
CA PRO A 348 4.20 -10.96 -18.68
C PRO A 348 5.70 -10.84 -18.99
N GLU A 349 6.05 -10.47 -20.23
CA GLU A 349 7.42 -10.11 -20.59
C GLU A 349 7.93 -8.95 -19.75
N GLY A 350 9.26 -8.83 -19.56
CA GLY A 350 9.85 -7.82 -18.67
C GLY A 350 9.83 -8.22 -17.21
N ASP A 351 9.61 -9.51 -16.91
CA ASP A 351 9.75 -10.08 -15.57
C ASP A 351 11.22 -10.01 -15.10
N ARG A 352 11.51 -8.97 -14.32
CA ARG A 352 12.81 -8.71 -13.71
C ARG A 352 12.63 -8.49 -12.21
N LEU A 353 12.67 -9.58 -11.46
CA LEU A 353 12.63 -9.55 -10.00
C LEU A 353 14.03 -9.75 -9.43
N GLU A 354 14.50 -8.79 -8.65
CA GLU A 354 15.78 -8.82 -7.94
C GLU A 354 15.54 -8.92 -6.43
N ILE A 355 15.90 -10.07 -5.83
CA ILE A 355 15.87 -10.23 -4.38
C ILE A 355 17.20 -9.76 -3.82
N THR A 356 17.18 -8.74 -2.98
CA THR A 356 18.37 -8.06 -2.47
C THR A 356 18.21 -7.64 -1.02
N GLU A 357 19.31 -7.20 -0.41
CA GLU A 357 19.26 -6.63 0.93
C GLU A 357 18.49 -5.31 0.93
N THR A 358 17.73 -5.10 2.00
CA THR A 358 17.16 -3.79 2.28
C THR A 358 18.29 -2.76 2.41
N PRO A 359 18.18 -1.63 1.72
CA PRO A 359 19.15 -0.53 1.86
C PRO A 359 19.36 -0.16 3.34
N PRO A 360 20.59 0.12 3.78
CA PRO A 360 20.90 0.32 5.21
C PRO A 360 19.96 1.31 5.93
N PHE A 361 19.61 2.40 5.25
CA PHE A 361 18.77 3.46 5.79
C PHE A 361 17.27 3.09 5.90
N SER A 362 16.84 1.95 5.34
CA SER A 362 15.46 1.45 5.44
C SER A 362 15.30 0.21 6.32
N ARG A 363 16.41 -0.30 6.86
CA ARG A 363 16.40 -1.58 7.61
C ARG A 363 15.56 -1.54 8.88
N SER A 364 15.41 -0.37 9.49
CA SER A 364 14.55 -0.20 10.67
C SER A 364 13.05 -0.23 10.34
N LEU A 365 12.68 -0.01 9.07
CA LEU A 365 11.30 0.12 8.62
C LEU A 365 10.80 -1.10 7.85
N ILE A 366 11.70 -1.83 7.19
CA ILE A 366 11.36 -2.92 6.28
C ILE A 366 11.85 -4.25 6.87
N PHE A 367 10.95 -5.21 6.99
CA PHE A 367 11.27 -6.61 7.28
C PHE A 367 11.51 -7.40 5.98
N ALA A 368 10.51 -7.40 5.11
CA ALA A 368 10.57 -7.83 3.73
C ALA A 368 9.50 -7.04 2.96
N ALA A 369 9.82 -6.53 1.78
CA ALA A 369 8.90 -5.71 0.99
C ALA A 369 9.21 -5.78 -0.50
N LEU A 370 8.17 -5.73 -1.31
CA LEU A 370 8.27 -5.55 -2.75
C LEU A 370 8.29 -4.06 -3.09
N ASP A 371 9.19 -3.67 -3.97
CA ASP A 371 9.28 -2.34 -4.56
C ASP A 371 9.24 -2.45 -6.10
N PRO A 372 8.05 -2.47 -6.71
CA PRO A 372 7.91 -2.48 -8.16
C PRO A 372 8.13 -1.08 -8.74
N PRO A 373 8.62 -0.97 -9.98
CA PRO A 373 8.63 0.32 -10.67
C PRO A 373 7.20 0.79 -10.92
N GLY A 374 7.01 2.11 -10.86
CA GLY A 374 5.72 2.73 -11.13
C GLY A 374 5.15 2.35 -12.50
N PRO A 375 3.82 2.39 -12.67
CA PRO A 375 3.17 1.92 -13.90
C PRO A 375 3.49 2.78 -15.14
N PHE A 376 4.09 3.96 -14.97
CA PHE A 376 4.54 4.83 -16.06
C PHE A 376 6.06 4.79 -16.28
N GLU A 377 6.79 4.01 -15.48
CA GLU A 377 8.21 3.81 -15.67
C GLU A 377 8.54 3.01 -16.94
N SER A 378 9.81 3.07 -17.37
CA SER A 378 10.27 2.24 -18.49
C SER A 378 10.16 0.75 -18.16
N GLU A 379 9.93 -0.09 -19.19
CA GLU A 379 9.81 -1.56 -19.01
C GLU A 379 11.14 -2.20 -18.54
N GLU A 380 12.25 -1.51 -18.65
CA GLU A 380 13.58 -2.02 -18.29
C GLU A 380 13.89 -1.96 -16.78
N GLN A 381 13.09 -1.24 -16.00
CA GLN A 381 13.29 -1.12 -14.55
C GLN A 381 12.99 -2.45 -13.83
N PRO A 382 13.89 -2.93 -12.94
CA PRO A 382 13.63 -4.12 -12.14
C PRO A 382 12.64 -3.85 -11.02
N THR A 383 11.92 -4.88 -10.61
CA THR A 383 11.24 -4.93 -9.31
C THR A 383 12.24 -5.39 -8.27
N PHE A 384 12.38 -4.66 -7.17
CA PHE A 384 13.16 -5.11 -6.03
C PHE A 384 12.28 -5.81 -5.01
N PHE A 385 12.76 -6.96 -4.53
CA PHE A 385 12.22 -7.59 -3.35
C PHE A 385 13.29 -7.48 -2.25
N TYR A 386 13.09 -6.52 -1.37
CA TYR A 386 13.98 -6.26 -0.26
C TYR A 386 13.76 -7.25 0.87
N VAL A 387 14.86 -7.80 1.40
CA VAL A 387 14.87 -8.60 2.62
C VAL A 387 15.89 -7.98 3.57
N THR A 388 15.48 -7.63 4.77
CA THR A 388 16.40 -7.02 5.74
C THR A 388 17.32 -8.07 6.33
N PRO A 389 18.65 -7.88 6.25
CA PRO A 389 19.59 -8.82 6.85
C PRO A 389 19.54 -8.78 8.38
N VAL A 390 20.03 -9.85 9.00
CA VAL A 390 20.17 -9.93 10.46
C VAL A 390 21.12 -8.84 10.94
N ASP A 391 20.70 -8.10 11.96
CA ASP A 391 21.59 -7.14 12.64
C ASP A 391 22.52 -7.90 13.60
N ALA A 392 23.79 -8.06 13.19
CA ALA A 392 24.82 -8.75 13.96
C ALA A 392 25.20 -8.04 15.28
N THR A 393 24.76 -6.81 15.49
CA THR A 393 25.00 -6.05 16.75
C THR A 393 24.01 -6.40 17.85
N GLN A 394 22.88 -7.03 17.49
CA GLN A 394 21.86 -7.46 18.44
C GLN A 394 22.29 -8.71 19.21
N PRO A 395 21.73 -8.94 20.43
CA PRO A 395 21.93 -10.19 21.15
C PRO A 395 21.57 -11.42 20.29
N VAL A 396 22.30 -12.52 20.46
CA VAL A 396 22.10 -13.77 19.70
C VAL A 396 20.65 -14.26 19.76
N GLU A 397 19.98 -14.14 20.91
CA GLU A 397 18.57 -14.52 21.05
C GLU A 397 17.65 -13.66 20.15
N SER A 398 17.92 -12.37 20.06
CA SER A 398 17.18 -11.47 19.14
C SER A 398 17.43 -11.81 17.68
N GLN A 399 18.69 -12.16 17.33
CA GLN A 399 19.03 -12.62 15.98
C GLN A 399 18.30 -13.93 15.64
N ASN A 400 18.26 -14.89 16.55
CA ASN A 400 17.54 -16.15 16.36
C ASN A 400 16.02 -15.92 16.27
N ALA A 401 15.45 -15.05 17.11
CA ALA A 401 14.04 -14.70 17.04
C ALA A 401 13.69 -14.07 15.68
N TYR A 402 14.57 -13.21 15.16
CA TYR A 402 14.44 -12.63 13.83
C TYR A 402 14.46 -13.70 12.71
N LEU A 403 15.41 -14.64 12.78
CA LEU A 403 15.52 -15.74 11.81
C LEU A 403 14.31 -16.68 11.89
N ARG A 404 13.78 -16.97 13.09
CA ARG A 404 12.53 -17.74 13.23
C ARG A 404 11.35 -17.09 12.51
N ALA A 405 11.28 -15.77 12.48
CA ALA A 405 10.25 -15.07 11.70
C ALA A 405 10.44 -15.27 10.18
N HIS A 406 11.67 -15.55 9.73
CA HIS A 406 12.03 -15.92 8.37
C HIS A 406 12.16 -17.45 8.17
N ASN A 407 11.42 -18.26 8.93
CA ASN A 407 11.45 -19.71 8.74
C ASN A 407 11.00 -20.11 7.31
N VAL A 408 11.32 -21.32 6.89
CA VAL A 408 11.11 -21.78 5.52
C VAL A 408 9.65 -21.76 5.07
N TYR A 409 8.71 -21.90 6.00
CA TYR A 409 7.27 -21.89 5.72
C TYR A 409 6.76 -20.45 5.54
N ALA A 410 7.16 -19.55 6.44
CA ALA A 410 6.84 -18.12 6.35
C ALA A 410 7.45 -17.51 5.08
N GLN A 411 8.71 -17.82 4.74
CA GLN A 411 9.32 -17.41 3.47
C GLN A 411 8.48 -17.83 2.27
N THR A 412 7.95 -19.04 2.27
CA THR A 412 7.12 -19.55 1.17
C THR A 412 5.86 -18.70 1.00
N SER A 413 5.15 -18.42 2.10
CA SER A 413 3.94 -17.58 2.07
C SER A 413 4.27 -16.15 1.61
N THR A 414 5.33 -15.56 2.16
CA THR A 414 5.80 -14.22 1.77
C THR A 414 6.17 -14.14 0.29
N ILE A 415 6.89 -15.14 -0.25
CA ILE A 415 7.27 -15.18 -1.66
C ILE A 415 6.05 -15.31 -2.58
N ILE A 416 5.06 -16.11 -2.19
CA ILE A 416 3.82 -16.23 -2.96
C ILE A 416 3.06 -14.90 -2.95
N HIS A 417 3.01 -14.21 -1.82
CA HIS A 417 2.36 -12.93 -1.64
C HIS A 417 3.07 -11.82 -2.43
N GLU A 418 4.38 -11.65 -2.22
CA GLU A 418 5.14 -10.55 -2.79
C GLU A 418 5.55 -10.79 -4.25
N ALA A 419 5.93 -12.05 -4.60
CA ALA A 419 6.53 -12.33 -5.88
C ALA A 419 5.59 -13.10 -6.85
N TYR A 420 5.54 -14.44 -6.76
CA TYR A 420 4.85 -15.28 -7.75
C TYR A 420 3.76 -16.15 -7.12
N PRO A 421 2.51 -16.01 -7.56
CA PRO A 421 1.97 -15.09 -8.56
C PRO A 421 1.43 -13.78 -7.98
N GLY A 422 1.86 -13.36 -6.78
CA GLY A 422 1.37 -12.22 -6.02
C GLY A 422 1.68 -10.84 -6.64
N HIS A 423 2.10 -9.89 -5.80
CA HIS A 423 2.23 -8.47 -6.16
C HIS A 423 3.16 -8.19 -7.34
N HIS A 424 4.27 -8.94 -7.50
CA HIS A 424 5.16 -8.75 -8.64
C HIS A 424 4.45 -9.03 -9.98
N VAL A 425 3.77 -10.18 -10.09
CA VAL A 425 3.02 -10.52 -11.31
C VAL A 425 1.88 -9.53 -11.53
N GLN A 426 1.18 -9.14 -10.46
CA GLN A 426 0.14 -8.11 -10.49
C GLN A 426 0.67 -6.79 -11.07
N SER A 427 1.80 -6.28 -10.59
CA SER A 427 2.40 -5.03 -11.07
C SER A 427 2.78 -5.08 -12.55
N LEU A 428 3.24 -6.23 -13.05
CA LEU A 428 3.53 -6.45 -14.48
C LEU A 428 2.25 -6.32 -15.34
N HIS A 429 1.10 -6.79 -14.85
CA HIS A 429 -0.18 -6.63 -15.51
C HIS A 429 -0.68 -5.19 -15.47
N VAL A 430 -0.59 -4.50 -14.32
CA VAL A 430 -1.00 -3.09 -14.17
C VAL A 430 -0.30 -2.19 -15.16
N ARG A 431 1.00 -2.36 -15.37
CA ARG A 431 1.78 -1.59 -16.35
C ARG A 431 1.26 -1.73 -17.79
N ARG A 432 0.55 -2.82 -18.09
CA ARG A 432 -0.06 -3.11 -19.40
C ARG A 432 -1.53 -2.73 -19.48
N CYS A 433 -2.15 -2.36 -18.36
CA CYS A 433 -3.53 -1.93 -18.36
C CYS A 433 -3.73 -0.67 -19.23
N PRO A 434 -4.67 -0.69 -20.19
CA PRO A 434 -4.87 0.45 -21.09
C PRO A 434 -5.51 1.67 -20.39
N SER A 435 -6.20 1.47 -19.27
CA SER A 435 -6.88 2.54 -18.53
C SER A 435 -5.90 3.32 -17.65
N LEU A 436 -5.83 4.63 -17.87
CA LEU A 436 -5.06 5.55 -17.00
C LEU A 436 -5.62 5.58 -15.58
N VAL A 437 -6.95 5.55 -15.42
CA VAL A 437 -7.60 5.55 -14.11
C VAL A 437 -7.17 4.33 -13.28
N ARG A 438 -7.19 3.14 -13.89
CA ARG A 438 -6.85 1.87 -13.23
C ARG A 438 -5.35 1.60 -13.10
N ARG A 439 -4.51 2.38 -13.77
CA ARG A 439 -3.05 2.42 -13.53
C ARG A 439 -2.66 3.34 -12.40
N VAL A 440 -3.48 4.35 -12.08
CA VAL A 440 -3.20 5.33 -11.03
C VAL A 440 -3.88 4.98 -9.72
N PHE A 441 -5.09 4.44 -9.77
CA PHE A 441 -5.90 4.18 -8.59
C PHE A 441 -6.13 2.69 -8.40
N ALA A 442 -5.50 2.17 -7.35
CA ALA A 442 -5.65 0.80 -6.90
C ALA A 442 -6.65 0.70 -5.74
N ALA A 443 -7.38 -0.39 -5.66
CA ALA A 443 -8.23 -0.74 -4.53
C ALA A 443 -7.56 -1.81 -3.66
N GLY A 444 -7.58 -1.64 -2.35
CA GLY A 444 -6.98 -2.60 -1.41
C GLY A 444 -7.60 -3.99 -1.49
N THR A 445 -8.90 -4.09 -1.73
CA THR A 445 -9.60 -5.38 -1.95
C THR A 445 -9.07 -6.14 -3.16
N PHE A 446 -8.55 -5.44 -4.17
CA PHE A 446 -7.91 -6.08 -5.30
C PHE A 446 -6.44 -6.40 -4.99
N VAL A 447 -5.65 -5.41 -4.60
CA VAL A 447 -4.20 -5.54 -4.40
C VAL A 447 -3.88 -6.60 -3.37
N GLU A 448 -4.33 -6.39 -2.14
CA GLU A 448 -4.07 -7.29 -1.02
C GLU A 448 -4.91 -8.58 -1.09
N GLY A 449 -6.12 -8.44 -1.62
CA GLY A 449 -7.00 -9.59 -1.85
C GLY A 449 -6.41 -10.60 -2.82
N TRP A 450 -5.78 -10.14 -3.91
CA TRP A 450 -5.08 -10.99 -4.87
C TRP A 450 -3.91 -11.72 -4.24
N ALA A 451 -2.99 -10.99 -3.62
CA ALA A 451 -1.80 -11.59 -3.00
C ALA A 451 -2.18 -12.62 -1.93
N HIS A 452 -3.14 -12.29 -1.07
CA HIS A 452 -3.63 -13.19 -0.03
C HIS A 452 -4.43 -14.39 -0.62
N TYR A 453 -5.13 -14.21 -1.74
CA TYR A 453 -5.75 -15.31 -2.48
C TYR A 453 -4.69 -16.26 -3.04
N CYS A 454 -3.60 -15.74 -3.59
CA CYS A 454 -2.51 -16.53 -4.14
C CYS A 454 -1.84 -17.43 -3.11
N GLU A 455 -1.68 -16.99 -1.86
CA GLU A 455 -1.10 -17.81 -0.77
C GLU A 455 -1.84 -19.14 -0.60
N GLN A 456 -3.16 -19.12 -0.65
CA GLN A 456 -3.97 -20.32 -0.56
C GLN A 456 -4.02 -21.08 -1.89
N MET A 457 -4.26 -20.38 -2.98
CA MET A 457 -4.47 -20.96 -4.31
C MET A 457 -3.28 -21.80 -4.78
N VAL A 458 -2.05 -21.32 -4.58
CA VAL A 458 -0.84 -22.03 -4.98
C VAL A 458 -0.69 -23.36 -4.22
N LEU A 459 -1.05 -23.39 -2.93
CA LEU A 459 -1.07 -24.63 -2.16
C LEU A 459 -2.23 -25.56 -2.57
N ASP A 460 -3.40 -25.01 -2.92
CA ASP A 460 -4.55 -25.79 -3.40
C ASP A 460 -4.27 -26.45 -4.76
N GLU A 461 -3.39 -25.83 -5.58
CA GLU A 461 -2.91 -26.39 -6.85
C GLU A 461 -1.75 -27.39 -6.69
N GLY A 462 -1.34 -27.70 -5.44
CA GLY A 462 -0.43 -28.78 -5.10
C GLY A 462 1.02 -28.35 -4.84
N PHE A 463 1.33 -27.07 -4.67
CA PHE A 463 2.66 -26.65 -4.25
C PHE A 463 3.02 -27.24 -2.87
N GLY A 464 4.23 -27.76 -2.76
CA GLY A 464 4.69 -28.40 -1.53
C GLY A 464 4.14 -29.80 -1.29
N ASN A 465 3.51 -30.45 -2.28
CA ASN A 465 2.99 -31.82 -2.24
C ASN A 465 2.05 -32.04 -1.03
N ASP A 466 1.13 -31.12 -0.79
CA ASP A 466 0.17 -31.14 0.31
C ASP A 466 0.83 -31.16 1.72
N ALA A 467 2.04 -30.63 1.84
CA ALA A 467 2.77 -30.58 3.12
C ALA A 467 1.93 -29.89 4.20
N PRO A 468 1.52 -30.60 5.26
CA PRO A 468 0.63 -30.04 6.28
C PRO A 468 1.28 -28.88 7.07
N THR A 469 2.61 -28.81 7.12
CA THR A 469 3.36 -27.72 7.73
C THR A 469 3.22 -26.41 6.94
N LEU A 470 3.35 -26.46 5.61
CA LEU A 470 3.10 -25.28 4.76
C LEU A 470 1.65 -24.79 4.88
N ARG A 471 0.69 -25.72 4.87
CA ARG A 471 -0.72 -25.37 5.07
C ARG A 471 -0.96 -24.75 6.46
N LEU A 472 -0.32 -25.25 7.50
CA LEU A 472 -0.46 -24.69 8.84
C LEU A 472 0.00 -23.22 8.90
N PHE A 473 1.14 -22.90 8.30
CA PHE A 473 1.65 -21.52 8.27
C PHE A 473 0.79 -20.63 7.37
N GLN A 474 0.34 -21.10 6.20
CA GLN A 474 -0.60 -20.35 5.37
C GLN A 474 -1.90 -20.05 6.11
N LEU A 475 -2.44 -20.99 6.90
CA LEU A 475 -3.62 -20.76 7.73
C LEU A 475 -3.33 -19.78 8.87
N HIS A 476 -2.13 -19.82 9.47
CA HIS A 476 -1.72 -18.86 10.49
C HIS A 476 -1.68 -17.42 9.92
N GLU A 477 -1.13 -17.25 8.73
CA GLU A 477 -1.16 -15.96 8.01
C GLU A 477 -2.60 -15.51 7.69
N ALA A 478 -3.45 -16.43 7.25
CA ALA A 478 -4.86 -16.14 7.01
C ALA A 478 -5.59 -15.74 8.30
N LEU A 479 -5.33 -16.45 9.40
CA LEU A 479 -5.92 -16.17 10.71
C LEU A 479 -5.59 -14.75 11.19
N TRP A 480 -4.34 -14.35 11.01
CA TRP A 480 -3.91 -12.98 11.33
C TRP A 480 -4.68 -11.93 10.53
N ARG A 481 -4.81 -12.10 9.22
CA ARG A 481 -5.55 -11.17 8.35
C ARG A 481 -7.05 -11.13 8.64
N ILE A 482 -7.64 -12.25 9.09
CA ILE A 482 -9.01 -12.28 9.61
C ILE A 482 -9.10 -11.50 10.94
N GLY A 483 -8.10 -11.64 11.81
CA GLY A 483 -7.97 -10.86 13.04
C GLY A 483 -7.93 -9.35 12.76
N ARG A 484 -7.17 -8.91 11.74
CA ARG A 484 -7.13 -7.51 11.26
C ARG A 484 -8.53 -6.99 10.93
N LEU A 485 -9.29 -7.75 10.15
CA LEU A 485 -10.66 -7.39 9.78
C LEU A 485 -11.55 -7.16 11.00
N ILE A 486 -11.55 -8.08 11.96
CA ILE A 486 -12.40 -7.99 13.15
C ILE A 486 -11.96 -6.83 14.04
N VAL A 487 -10.66 -6.77 14.33
CA VAL A 487 -10.10 -5.83 15.31
C VAL A 487 -10.19 -4.39 14.81
N ALA A 488 -9.68 -4.10 13.61
CA ALA A 488 -9.67 -2.74 13.08
C ALA A 488 -11.09 -2.18 12.90
N THR A 489 -12.01 -2.99 12.35
CA THR A 489 -13.40 -2.58 12.22
C THR A 489 -13.98 -2.21 13.59
N ARG A 490 -13.82 -3.07 14.61
CA ARG A 490 -14.38 -2.81 15.96
C ARG A 490 -13.72 -1.64 16.66
N MET A 491 -12.41 -1.40 16.44
CA MET A 491 -11.70 -0.24 16.96
C MET A 491 -12.28 1.07 16.39
N HIS A 492 -12.46 1.12 15.06
CA HIS A 492 -13.00 2.32 14.41
C HIS A 492 -14.50 2.53 14.66
N LEU A 493 -15.23 1.50 15.08
CA LEU A 493 -16.60 1.61 15.59
C LEU A 493 -16.64 1.99 17.09
N GLY A 494 -15.50 2.16 17.76
CA GLY A 494 -15.43 2.47 19.19
C GLY A 494 -15.88 1.32 20.12
N GLN A 495 -15.89 0.07 19.63
CA GLN A 495 -16.42 -1.09 20.36
C GLN A 495 -15.36 -1.78 21.24
N ILE A 496 -14.08 -1.58 20.96
CA ILE A 496 -12.97 -2.15 21.73
C ILE A 496 -11.84 -1.13 21.90
N SER A 497 -11.14 -1.24 23.02
CA SER A 497 -9.92 -0.46 23.30
C SER A 497 -8.69 -1.04 22.60
N LEU A 498 -7.60 -0.26 22.56
CA LEU A 498 -6.31 -0.73 22.03
C LEU A 498 -5.81 -1.97 22.79
N SER A 499 -5.94 -1.99 24.12
CA SER A 499 -5.50 -3.13 24.93
C SER A 499 -6.32 -4.40 24.65
N GLN A 500 -7.63 -4.28 24.48
CA GLN A 500 -8.50 -5.40 24.09
C GLN A 500 -8.19 -5.90 22.67
N ALA A 501 -7.82 -4.98 21.77
CA ALA A 501 -7.39 -5.30 20.42
C ALA A 501 -6.09 -6.12 20.40
N ILE A 502 -5.09 -5.71 21.19
CA ILE A 502 -3.82 -6.43 21.35
C ILE A 502 -4.09 -7.82 21.95
N GLU A 503 -4.84 -7.89 23.07
CA GLU A 503 -5.19 -9.17 23.70
C GLU A 503 -5.88 -10.13 22.71
N PHE A 504 -6.78 -9.59 21.86
CA PHE A 504 -7.45 -10.40 20.86
C PHE A 504 -6.47 -11.02 19.86
N LEU A 505 -5.55 -10.23 19.29
CA LEU A 505 -4.57 -10.74 18.34
C LEU A 505 -3.62 -11.79 18.97
N VAL A 506 -3.23 -11.59 20.21
CA VAL A 506 -2.40 -12.57 20.94
C VAL A 506 -3.16 -13.88 21.17
N ARG A 507 -4.39 -13.81 21.66
CA ARG A 507 -5.13 -15.02 22.09
C ARG A 507 -5.82 -15.74 20.94
N GLU A 508 -6.42 -15.00 20.02
CA GLU A 508 -7.23 -15.59 18.96
C GLU A 508 -6.44 -15.82 17.66
N CYS A 509 -5.37 -15.04 17.43
CA CYS A 509 -4.56 -15.14 16.22
C CYS A 509 -3.13 -15.66 16.49
N TYR A 510 -2.81 -16.01 17.73
CA TYR A 510 -1.50 -16.56 18.16
C TYR A 510 -0.32 -15.63 17.82
N GLN A 511 -0.55 -14.31 17.85
CA GLN A 511 0.49 -13.33 17.56
C GLN A 511 1.37 -13.09 18.80
N GLU A 512 2.66 -12.83 18.57
CA GLU A 512 3.54 -12.35 19.61
C GLU A 512 3.07 -10.98 20.13
N PRO A 513 3.13 -10.72 21.46
CA PRO A 513 2.57 -9.49 22.03
C PRO A 513 3.10 -8.20 21.40
N GLU A 514 4.39 -8.15 21.08
CA GLU A 514 4.99 -6.96 20.48
C GLU A 514 4.51 -6.75 19.03
N ASN A 515 4.36 -7.82 18.24
CA ASN A 515 3.81 -7.76 16.90
C ASN A 515 2.32 -7.32 16.94
N ALA A 516 1.55 -7.90 17.87
CA ALA A 516 0.16 -7.51 18.07
C ALA A 516 0.02 -6.03 18.42
N ARG A 517 0.93 -5.48 19.26
CA ARG A 517 0.95 -4.07 19.61
C ARG A 517 1.22 -3.17 18.40
N ARG A 518 2.24 -3.49 17.60
CA ARG A 518 2.61 -2.74 16.38
C ARG A 518 1.46 -2.74 15.37
N GLU A 519 0.84 -3.88 15.17
CA GLU A 519 -0.31 -4.04 14.28
C GLU A 519 -1.51 -3.19 14.74
N VAL A 520 -1.87 -3.26 16.01
CA VAL A 520 -2.98 -2.48 16.56
C VAL A 520 -2.71 -0.97 16.43
N TRP A 521 -1.47 -0.53 16.62
CA TRP A 521 -1.08 0.86 16.40
C TRP A 521 -1.25 1.25 14.94
N ARG A 522 -0.80 0.43 14.01
CA ARG A 522 -1.02 0.65 12.57
C ARG A 522 -2.50 0.78 12.25
N TYR A 523 -3.37 -0.05 12.81
CA TYR A 523 -4.81 -0.02 12.52
C TYR A 523 -5.47 1.30 12.96
N THR A 524 -4.92 2.03 13.90
CA THR A 524 -5.47 3.35 14.27
C THR A 524 -5.40 4.35 13.11
N ARG A 525 -4.43 4.18 12.20
CA ARG A 525 -4.21 5.02 11.02
C ARG A 525 -4.70 4.37 9.72
N ASP A 526 -4.77 3.06 9.69
CA ASP A 526 -5.20 2.26 8.54
C ASP A 526 -6.52 1.52 8.86
N PRO A 527 -7.67 2.20 8.69
CA PRO A 527 -8.97 1.65 9.05
C PRO A 527 -9.42 0.51 8.14
N LEU A 528 -8.89 0.45 6.91
CA LEU A 528 -9.35 -0.46 5.88
C LEU A 528 -8.52 -1.75 5.74
N VAL A 529 -7.75 -2.14 6.76
CA VAL A 529 -7.01 -3.43 6.76
C VAL A 529 -7.90 -4.67 6.62
N LEU A 530 -9.21 -4.51 6.63
CA LEU A 530 -10.15 -5.58 6.32
C LEU A 530 -10.05 -6.06 4.85
N VAL A 531 -9.49 -5.24 3.96
CA VAL A 531 -9.37 -5.49 2.52
C VAL A 531 -8.66 -6.79 2.17
N TYR A 532 -7.68 -7.23 2.97
CA TYR A 532 -6.96 -8.49 2.80
C TYR A 532 -7.91 -9.69 2.72
N SER A 533 -8.62 -9.95 3.80
CA SER A 533 -9.55 -11.07 3.90
C SER A 533 -10.78 -10.86 3.03
N TRP A 534 -11.35 -9.65 3.04
CA TRP A 534 -12.54 -9.35 2.26
C TRP A 534 -12.29 -9.48 0.76
N GLY A 535 -11.19 -8.93 0.27
CA GLY A 535 -10.79 -9.03 -1.14
C GLY A 535 -10.54 -10.47 -1.58
N LYS A 536 -9.79 -11.25 -0.78
CA LYS A 536 -9.62 -12.69 -1.03
C LYS A 536 -10.95 -13.41 -1.19
N TRP A 537 -11.90 -13.17 -0.28
CA TRP A 537 -13.20 -13.83 -0.34
C TRP A 537 -14.04 -13.38 -1.54
N GLN A 538 -13.92 -12.12 -1.95
CA GLN A 538 -14.55 -11.63 -3.19
C GLN A 538 -13.95 -12.29 -4.43
N ILE A 539 -12.62 -12.41 -4.51
CA ILE A 539 -11.94 -13.09 -5.63
C ILE A 539 -12.34 -14.57 -5.68
N GLN A 540 -12.37 -15.26 -4.54
CA GLN A 540 -12.82 -16.65 -4.47
C GLN A 540 -14.27 -16.82 -4.95
N ALA A 541 -15.16 -15.95 -4.50
CA ALA A 541 -16.56 -15.96 -4.91
C ALA A 541 -16.70 -15.72 -6.43
N LEU A 542 -15.97 -14.71 -6.96
CA LEU A 542 -15.99 -14.38 -8.37
C LEU A 542 -15.41 -15.52 -9.24
N ARG A 543 -14.35 -16.19 -8.76
CA ARG A 543 -13.80 -17.37 -9.43
C ARG A 543 -14.84 -18.49 -9.54
N GLU A 544 -15.58 -18.75 -8.48
CA GLU A 544 -16.61 -19.79 -8.49
C GLU A 544 -17.82 -19.42 -9.37
N GLU A 545 -18.19 -18.14 -9.43
CA GLU A 545 -19.21 -17.65 -10.38
C GLU A 545 -18.73 -17.79 -11.83
N TYR A 546 -17.48 -17.41 -12.10
CA TYR A 546 -16.87 -17.53 -13.41
C TYR A 546 -16.77 -19.00 -13.85
N ARG A 547 -16.37 -19.90 -12.94
CA ARG A 547 -16.32 -21.34 -13.20
C ARG A 547 -17.69 -21.90 -13.58
N ARG A 548 -18.73 -21.49 -12.86
CA ARG A 548 -20.11 -21.92 -13.17
C ARG A 548 -20.58 -21.39 -14.52
N ALA A 549 -20.23 -20.16 -14.86
CA ALA A 549 -20.60 -19.55 -16.14
C ALA A 549 -19.88 -20.21 -17.33
N ARG A 550 -18.62 -20.65 -17.15
CA ARG A 550 -17.81 -21.29 -18.19
C ARG A 550 -18.03 -22.81 -18.33
N GLY A 551 -18.52 -23.48 -17.28
CA GLY A 551 -18.69 -24.93 -17.28
C GLY A 551 -17.39 -25.64 -17.63
N ASP A 552 -17.44 -26.56 -18.62
CA ASP A 552 -16.29 -27.36 -19.09
C ASP A 552 -15.19 -26.50 -19.74
N ALA A 553 -15.48 -25.29 -20.17
CA ALA A 553 -14.50 -24.37 -20.76
C ALA A 553 -13.75 -23.53 -19.69
N PHE A 554 -13.98 -23.77 -18.40
CA PHE A 554 -13.28 -23.05 -17.33
C PHE A 554 -11.77 -23.34 -17.35
N SER A 555 -10.98 -22.28 -17.31
CA SER A 555 -9.54 -22.31 -17.08
C SER A 555 -9.20 -21.36 -15.93
N LEU A 556 -8.43 -21.85 -14.96
CA LEU A 556 -7.96 -21.02 -13.83
C LEU A 556 -7.07 -19.89 -14.33
N LYS A 557 -6.19 -20.19 -15.28
CA LYS A 557 -5.35 -19.20 -15.95
C LYS A 557 -6.16 -18.13 -16.68
N ASP A 558 -7.18 -18.51 -17.47
CA ASP A 558 -8.04 -17.54 -18.16
C ASP A 558 -8.75 -16.62 -17.18
N PHE A 559 -9.21 -17.14 -16.05
CA PHE A 559 -9.78 -16.33 -14.97
C PHE A 559 -8.75 -15.33 -14.41
N HIS A 560 -7.54 -15.78 -14.08
CA HIS A 560 -6.50 -14.92 -13.51
C HIS A 560 -6.03 -13.85 -14.49
N ASP A 561 -5.76 -14.23 -15.74
CA ASP A 561 -5.30 -13.30 -16.78
C ASP A 561 -6.35 -12.22 -17.07
N ARG A 562 -7.63 -12.60 -17.11
CA ARG A 562 -8.73 -11.62 -17.26
C ARG A 562 -8.86 -10.72 -16.05
N LEU A 563 -8.78 -11.29 -14.84
CA LEU A 563 -8.87 -10.51 -13.61
C LEU A 563 -7.77 -9.44 -13.55
N LEU A 564 -6.51 -9.84 -13.74
CA LEU A 564 -5.35 -8.96 -13.70
C LEU A 564 -5.27 -7.98 -14.88
N GLY A 565 -5.78 -8.36 -16.04
CA GLY A 565 -5.77 -7.51 -17.25
C GLY A 565 -6.59 -6.23 -17.12
N HIS A 566 -7.47 -6.13 -16.14
CA HIS A 566 -8.27 -4.94 -15.88
C HIS A 566 -7.59 -3.90 -14.95
N GLY A 567 -6.34 -4.09 -14.53
CA GLY A 567 -5.68 -3.27 -13.51
C GLY A 567 -6.14 -3.64 -12.11
N GLU A 568 -6.24 -2.66 -11.21
CA GLU A 568 -6.51 -2.89 -9.77
C GLU A 568 -7.80 -2.20 -9.27
N PRO A 569 -8.94 -2.31 -9.98
CA PRO A 569 -10.19 -1.76 -9.47
C PRO A 569 -10.73 -2.63 -8.32
N PRO A 570 -11.69 -2.14 -7.52
CA PRO A 570 -12.38 -2.98 -6.54
C PRO A 570 -12.91 -4.27 -7.19
N VAL A 571 -12.72 -5.42 -6.52
CA VAL A 571 -13.10 -6.73 -7.07
C VAL A 571 -14.59 -6.78 -7.45
N SER A 572 -15.45 -6.13 -6.67
CA SER A 572 -16.89 -6.03 -6.91
C SER A 572 -17.23 -5.39 -8.28
N ALA A 573 -16.42 -4.44 -8.72
CA ALA A 573 -16.63 -3.72 -9.98
C ALA A 573 -16.37 -4.59 -11.23
N LEU A 574 -15.54 -5.63 -11.10
CA LEU A 574 -15.19 -6.53 -12.21
C LEU A 574 -16.24 -7.61 -12.48
N ARG A 575 -17.16 -7.84 -11.54
CA ARG A 575 -18.13 -8.95 -11.65
C ARG A 575 -18.94 -8.89 -12.95
N SER A 576 -19.48 -7.72 -13.27
CA SER A 576 -20.30 -7.55 -14.49
C SER A 576 -19.48 -7.74 -15.77
N ILE A 577 -18.21 -7.29 -15.78
CA ILE A 577 -17.34 -7.38 -16.97
C ILE A 577 -16.91 -8.82 -17.22
N LEU A 578 -16.47 -9.53 -16.20
CA LEU A 578 -15.97 -10.90 -16.33
C LEU A 578 -17.08 -11.91 -16.65
N LEU A 579 -18.30 -11.68 -16.15
CA LEU A 579 -19.41 -12.61 -16.36
C LEU A 579 -20.24 -12.33 -17.62
N THR A 580 -20.24 -11.11 -18.17
CA THR A 580 -21.01 -10.77 -19.40
C THR A 580 -20.31 -11.14 -20.69
N HIS A 581 -19.01 -11.32 -20.70
CA HIS A 581 -18.22 -11.73 -21.87
C HIS A 581 -17.81 -13.22 -21.81
N SER A 582 -18.56 -14.02 -21.05
CA SER A 582 -18.36 -15.46 -20.93
C SER A 582 -19.17 -16.26 -21.93
#